data_dc7be08a982648e5ba177c926f4644c6
#
_entry.id   dc7be08a982648e5ba177c926f4644c6
#
_cell.length_a   1.000
_cell.length_b   1.000
_cell.length_c   1.000
_cell.angle_alpha   90.00
_cell.angle_beta   90.00
_cell.angle_gamma   90.00
#
_symmetry.space_group_name_H-M   'P 1'
#
loop_
_entity.id
_entity.type
_entity.pdbx_description
1 polymer ?
#
loop_
_entity_poly.entity_id
_entity_poly.type
_entity_poly.pdbx_seq_one_letter_code
_entity_poly.pdbx_strand_id
1 'polypeptide(L)'
;MIITAVWVPGHPKTKGSLDFFGKGKVRETVDNKAWRELVTGAVRRDIETRHAERVTRALDHRLPGPYAGPVAVDVTFWLDHPDVYGPSSQAGDLDKLIRLIGDALTDAGAYKDDNQIALFPLPIKLPSRGIPGNAGALIVVRSVSAEELALLTVDAGNRRIAVQVGSLR
;
A
#
# COMPACT_ATOMS: atom_id res chain seq x y z
N MET A 1 6.44 -13.11 7.51
CA MET A 1 5.64 -13.94 6.57
C MET A 1 5.08 -13.03 5.48
N ILE A 2 5.12 -13.43 4.22
CA ILE A 2 4.43 -12.72 3.12
C ILE A 2 2.93 -13.08 3.17
N ILE A 3 2.09 -12.05 3.20
CA ILE A 3 0.62 -12.15 3.15
C ILE A 3 0.17 -12.12 1.70
N THR A 4 0.66 -11.14 0.94
CA THR A 4 0.45 -11.02 -0.51
C THR A 4 1.65 -10.38 -1.18
N ALA A 5 1.91 -10.72 -2.45
CA ALA A 5 2.91 -10.06 -3.28
C ALA A 5 2.44 -10.14 -4.74
N VAL A 6 1.92 -9.04 -5.26
CA VAL A 6 1.20 -9.03 -6.52
C VAL A 6 1.54 -7.83 -7.39
N TRP A 7 1.68 -8.07 -8.69
CA TRP A 7 1.67 -7.03 -9.72
C TRP A 7 0.23 -6.78 -10.17
N VAL A 8 -0.19 -5.53 -10.14
CA VAL A 8 -1.50 -5.09 -10.63
C VAL A 8 -1.28 -4.18 -11.83
N PRO A 9 -1.52 -4.67 -13.06
CA PRO A 9 -1.41 -3.84 -14.25
C PRO A 9 -2.56 -2.83 -14.33
N GLY A 10 -2.29 -1.67 -14.91
CA GLY A 10 -3.31 -0.62 -15.13
C GLY A 10 -2.79 0.76 -14.79
N HIS A 11 -3.70 1.72 -14.71
CA HIS A 11 -3.36 3.11 -14.42
C HIS A 11 -3.65 3.43 -12.96
N PRO A 12 -2.63 3.48 -12.07
CA PRO A 12 -2.82 3.84 -10.68
C PRO A 12 -3.55 5.18 -10.54
N LYS A 13 -4.55 5.21 -9.68
CA LYS A 13 -5.35 6.41 -9.39
C LYS A 13 -5.17 6.81 -7.93
N THR A 14 -5.24 8.10 -7.69
CA THR A 14 -5.22 8.65 -6.34
C THR A 14 -6.57 8.52 -5.67
N LYS A 15 -6.59 8.42 -4.35
CA LYS A 15 -7.80 8.70 -3.58
C LYS A 15 -8.11 10.19 -3.73
N GLY A 16 -9.27 10.53 -4.30
CA GLY A 16 -9.69 11.91 -4.52
C GLY A 16 -9.86 12.67 -3.21
N SER A 17 -9.79 14.00 -3.29
CA SER A 17 -10.28 14.86 -2.22
C SER A 17 -11.80 14.79 -2.16
N LEU A 18 -12.39 15.02 -0.98
CA LEU A 18 -13.84 15.09 -0.82
C LEU A 18 -14.29 16.52 -1.09
N ASP A 19 -15.15 16.72 -2.09
CA ASP A 19 -15.83 17.99 -2.29
C ASP A 19 -17.17 18.00 -1.59
N PHE A 20 -17.42 19.06 -0.81
CA PHE A 20 -18.68 19.28 -0.13
C PHE A 20 -19.62 20.09 -1.03
N PHE A 21 -20.58 19.40 -1.61
CA PHE A 21 -21.69 20.05 -2.32
C PHE A 21 -22.86 20.24 -1.34
N GLY A 22 -23.16 21.43 -0.92
CA GLY A 22 -24.19 21.81 0.04
C GLY A 22 -25.22 20.74 0.43
N LYS A 23 -25.86 20.84 1.61
CA LYS A 23 -26.77 19.84 2.19
C LYS A 23 -26.14 18.51 2.60
N GLY A 24 -24.84 18.50 2.99
CA GLY A 24 -24.16 17.28 3.50
C GLY A 24 -23.84 16.22 2.45
N LYS A 25 -23.95 16.52 1.16
CA LYS A 25 -23.54 15.61 0.09
C LYS A 25 -22.05 15.75 -0.15
N VAL A 26 -21.35 14.61 -0.04
CA VAL A 26 -19.92 14.49 -0.28
C VAL A 26 -19.71 13.66 -1.56
N ARG A 27 -18.87 14.14 -2.46
CA ARG A 27 -18.47 13.41 -3.68
C ARG A 27 -16.96 13.34 -3.77
N GLU A 28 -16.45 12.19 -4.11
CA GLU A 28 -15.03 12.02 -4.50
C GLU A 28 -14.78 12.74 -5.83
N THR A 29 -13.70 13.52 -5.89
CA THR A 29 -13.34 14.31 -7.08
C THR A 29 -12.69 13.48 -8.19
N VAL A 30 -12.25 12.26 -7.89
CA VAL A 30 -11.59 11.36 -8.85
C VAL A 30 -12.31 10.02 -8.88
N ASP A 31 -12.62 9.54 -10.08
CA ASP A 31 -13.12 8.17 -10.25
C ASP A 31 -11.94 7.19 -10.12
N ASN A 32 -11.83 6.61 -8.93
CA ASN A 32 -10.81 5.64 -8.59
C ASN A 32 -11.37 4.22 -8.41
N LYS A 33 -12.67 4.06 -8.57
CA LYS A 33 -13.39 2.81 -8.28
C LYS A 33 -12.84 1.63 -9.08
N ALA A 34 -12.67 1.80 -10.38
CA ALA A 34 -12.19 0.73 -11.25
C ALA A 34 -10.76 0.28 -10.85
N TRP A 35 -9.87 1.22 -10.52
CA TRP A 35 -8.52 0.89 -10.07
C TRP A 35 -8.55 0.18 -8.71
N ARG A 36 -9.36 0.65 -7.75
CA ARG A 36 -9.53 0.01 -6.44
C ARG A 36 -10.03 -1.42 -6.58
N GLU A 37 -11.01 -1.67 -7.45
CA GLU A 37 -11.55 -3.01 -7.72
C GLU A 37 -10.49 -3.93 -8.34
N LEU A 38 -9.65 -3.43 -9.27
CA LEU A 38 -8.54 -4.19 -9.84
C LEU A 38 -7.54 -4.62 -8.76
N VAL A 39 -7.12 -3.69 -7.90
CA VAL A 39 -6.20 -3.98 -6.78
C VAL A 39 -6.83 -4.99 -5.83
N THR A 40 -8.07 -4.75 -5.37
CA THR A 40 -8.79 -5.63 -4.45
C THR A 40 -8.89 -7.05 -5.01
N GLY A 41 -9.28 -7.19 -6.27
CA GLY A 41 -9.43 -8.49 -6.92
C GLY A 41 -8.09 -9.22 -7.10
N ALA A 42 -7.03 -8.52 -7.47
CA ALA A 42 -5.70 -9.11 -7.63
C ALA A 42 -5.12 -9.60 -6.30
N VAL A 43 -5.20 -8.78 -5.26
CA VAL A 43 -4.73 -9.11 -3.92
C VAL A 43 -5.51 -10.30 -3.34
N ARG A 44 -6.84 -10.30 -3.47
CA ARG A 44 -7.68 -11.42 -2.99
C ARG A 44 -7.28 -12.74 -3.63
N ARG A 45 -7.12 -12.77 -4.95
CA ARG A 45 -6.68 -13.99 -5.66
C ARG A 45 -5.29 -14.47 -5.21
N ASP A 46 -4.34 -13.57 -4.98
CA ASP A 46 -3.01 -13.95 -4.50
C ASP A 46 -3.07 -14.52 -3.07
N ILE A 47 -3.87 -13.93 -2.18
CA ILE A 47 -4.11 -14.46 -0.83
C ILE A 47 -4.71 -15.86 -0.88
N GLU A 48 -5.73 -16.07 -1.69
CA GLU A 48 -6.39 -17.38 -1.86
C GLU A 48 -5.41 -18.42 -2.41
N THR A 49 -4.60 -18.06 -3.41
CA THR A 49 -3.58 -18.94 -3.98
C THR A 49 -2.53 -19.33 -2.94
N ARG A 50 -1.99 -18.36 -2.20
CA ARG A 50 -1.01 -18.62 -1.13
C ARG A 50 -1.58 -19.45 -0.01
N HIS A 51 -2.87 -19.25 0.32
CA HIS A 51 -3.54 -20.08 1.30
C HIS A 51 -3.65 -21.52 0.82
N ALA A 52 -4.13 -21.75 -0.41
CA ALA A 52 -4.23 -23.08 -1.00
C ALA A 52 -2.87 -23.82 -1.01
N GLU A 53 -1.77 -23.12 -1.34
CA GLU A 53 -0.42 -23.68 -1.28
C GLU A 53 -0.01 -24.09 0.13
N ARG A 54 -0.36 -23.31 1.16
CA ARG A 54 -0.08 -23.66 2.57
C ARG A 54 -0.87 -24.87 3.03
N VAL A 55 -2.15 -24.92 2.69
CA VAL A 55 -3.00 -26.09 2.99
C VAL A 55 -2.43 -27.34 2.34
N THR A 56 -2.05 -27.25 1.05
CA THR A 56 -1.45 -28.38 0.31
C THR A 56 -0.13 -28.86 0.96
N ARG A 57 0.65 -27.95 1.52
CA ARG A 57 1.89 -28.28 2.22
C ARG A 57 1.66 -28.71 3.68
N ALA A 58 0.43 -28.86 4.14
CA ALA A 58 0.03 -29.13 5.53
C ALA A 58 0.60 -28.14 6.56
N LEU A 59 0.90 -26.92 6.13
CA LEU A 59 1.48 -25.88 7.00
C LEU A 59 0.41 -25.05 7.72
N ASP A 60 -0.82 -25.01 7.18
CA ASP A 60 -1.93 -24.27 7.78
C ASP A 60 -3.26 -24.87 7.29
N HIS A 61 -4.14 -25.20 8.24
CA HIS A 61 -5.48 -25.72 7.94
C HIS A 61 -6.59 -24.71 8.31
N ARG A 62 -6.21 -23.49 8.67
CA ARG A 62 -7.19 -22.45 9.00
C ARG A 62 -7.76 -21.86 7.72
N LEU A 63 -9.03 -21.48 7.75
CA LEU A 63 -9.63 -20.71 6.67
C LEU A 63 -8.87 -19.39 6.47
N PRO A 64 -8.71 -18.92 5.22
CA PRO A 64 -8.09 -17.64 4.96
C PRO A 64 -8.94 -16.56 5.60
N GLY A 65 -8.38 -15.85 6.56
CA GLY A 65 -9.00 -14.68 7.18
C GLY A 65 -8.03 -13.52 7.15
N PRO A 66 -8.53 -12.28 7.36
CA PRO A 66 -7.66 -11.13 7.45
C PRO A 66 -6.59 -11.33 8.51
N TYR A 67 -5.35 -10.98 8.17
CA TYR A 67 -4.25 -11.02 9.15
C TYR A 67 -4.55 -10.07 10.32
N ALA A 68 -4.24 -10.47 11.54
CA ALA A 68 -4.65 -9.73 12.75
C ALA A 68 -3.51 -8.95 13.43
N GLY A 69 -2.27 -9.14 13.01
CA GLY A 69 -1.10 -8.47 13.57
C GLY A 69 -0.64 -7.25 12.78
N PRO A 70 0.46 -6.60 13.20
CA PRO A 70 1.04 -5.48 12.47
C PRO A 70 1.61 -5.93 11.13
N VAL A 71 1.49 -5.07 10.13
CA VAL A 71 1.94 -5.31 8.76
C VAL A 71 2.87 -4.23 8.25
N ALA A 72 3.74 -4.60 7.33
CA ALA A 72 4.47 -3.68 6.46
C ALA A 72 3.89 -3.76 5.06
N VAL A 73 3.74 -2.61 4.43
CA VAL A 73 3.22 -2.48 3.06
C VAL A 73 4.25 -1.77 2.19
N ASP A 74 4.83 -2.50 1.24
CA ASP A 74 5.70 -1.95 0.21
C ASP A 74 4.91 -1.77 -1.08
N VAL A 75 5.00 -0.58 -1.67
CA VAL A 75 4.32 -0.28 -2.93
C VAL A 75 5.22 0.48 -3.87
N THR A 76 5.39 -0.05 -5.08
CA THR A 76 6.01 0.68 -6.18
C THR A 76 4.98 0.91 -7.28
N PHE A 77 4.77 2.18 -7.64
CA PHE A 77 3.86 2.57 -8.72
C PHE A 77 4.66 2.89 -9.98
N TRP A 78 4.23 2.36 -11.12
CA TRP A 78 4.68 2.77 -12.45
C TRP A 78 3.55 3.55 -13.12
N LEU A 79 3.79 4.84 -13.33
CA LEU A 79 2.77 5.78 -13.81
C LEU A 79 3.01 6.11 -15.27
N ASP A 80 1.95 5.99 -16.07
CA ASP A 80 1.98 6.38 -17.48
C ASP A 80 1.73 7.89 -17.62
N HIS A 81 2.75 8.64 -17.25
CA HIS A 81 2.75 10.10 -17.33
C HIS A 81 4.14 10.60 -17.67
N PRO A 82 4.29 11.54 -18.62
CA PRO A 82 5.59 12.03 -19.05
C PRO A 82 6.37 12.76 -17.95
N ASP A 83 5.65 13.45 -17.07
CA ASP A 83 6.21 14.13 -15.91
C ASP A 83 5.60 13.58 -14.60
N VAL A 84 6.32 12.67 -13.96
CA VAL A 84 5.88 12.04 -12.71
C VAL A 84 6.19 12.90 -11.49
N TYR A 85 7.20 13.77 -11.59
CA TYR A 85 7.77 14.46 -10.43
C TYR A 85 7.58 15.99 -10.45
N GLY A 86 7.11 16.56 -11.56
CA GLY A 86 6.98 18.00 -11.71
C GLY A 86 5.90 18.61 -10.81
N PRO A 87 6.03 19.89 -10.49
CA PRO A 87 5.10 20.60 -9.58
C PRO A 87 3.67 20.69 -10.12
N SER A 88 3.49 20.55 -11.44
CA SER A 88 2.19 20.52 -12.12
C SER A 88 1.80 19.12 -12.59
N SER A 89 2.48 18.08 -12.08
CA SER A 89 2.23 16.71 -12.49
C SER A 89 0.82 16.24 -12.15
N GLN A 90 0.13 15.70 -13.15
CA GLN A 90 -1.16 15.02 -12.96
C GLN A 90 -0.99 13.53 -12.57
N ALA A 91 0.24 13.07 -12.37
CA ALA A 91 0.55 11.70 -11.97
C ALA A 91 0.04 11.35 -10.56
N GLY A 92 -0.38 12.36 -9.81
CA GLY A 92 -0.93 12.23 -8.46
C GLY A 92 0.13 12.22 -7.35
N ASP A 93 -0.32 12.57 -6.17
CA ASP A 93 0.51 12.60 -4.97
C ASP A 93 0.73 11.18 -4.44
N LEU A 94 1.95 10.88 -4.01
CA LEU A 94 2.31 9.55 -3.51
C LEU A 94 1.45 9.14 -2.30
N ASP A 95 1.17 10.05 -1.38
CA ASP A 95 0.34 9.78 -0.21
C ASP A 95 -1.10 9.41 -0.59
N LYS A 96 -1.67 10.07 -1.61
CA LYS A 96 -3.02 9.76 -2.11
C LYS A 96 -3.07 8.44 -2.86
N LEU A 97 -1.99 8.07 -3.58
CA LEU A 97 -1.86 6.76 -4.21
C LEU A 97 -1.83 5.66 -3.15
N ILE A 98 -1.03 5.83 -2.08
CA ILE A 98 -0.88 4.88 -0.98
C ILE A 98 -2.20 4.68 -0.22
N ARG A 99 -2.94 5.76 0.07
CA ARG A 99 -4.22 5.64 0.78
C ARG A 99 -5.22 4.75 0.03
N LEU A 100 -5.29 4.87 -1.28
CA LEU A 100 -6.18 4.02 -2.07
C LEU A 100 -5.76 2.56 -2.01
N ILE A 101 -4.45 2.27 -2.00
CA ILE A 101 -3.95 0.90 -1.80
C ILE A 101 -4.35 0.37 -0.43
N GLY A 102 -4.21 1.16 0.65
CA GLY A 102 -4.63 0.76 2.00
C GLY A 102 -6.10 0.35 2.05
N ASP A 103 -6.99 1.17 1.48
CA ASP A 103 -8.42 0.85 1.37
C ASP A 103 -8.66 -0.46 0.60
N ALA A 104 -7.97 -0.65 -0.55
CA ALA A 104 -8.13 -1.83 -1.38
C ALA A 104 -7.60 -3.12 -0.71
N LEU A 105 -6.54 -3.02 0.08
CA LEU A 105 -5.99 -4.12 0.87
C LEU A 105 -6.95 -4.55 1.99
N THR A 106 -7.61 -3.59 2.65
CA THR A 106 -8.67 -3.87 3.62
C THR A 106 -9.85 -4.57 2.96
N ASP A 107 -10.34 -4.07 1.81
CA ASP A 107 -11.43 -4.68 1.04
C ASP A 107 -11.08 -6.10 0.54
N ALA A 108 -9.81 -6.35 0.24
CA ALA A 108 -9.32 -7.66 -0.18
C ALA A 108 -9.19 -8.67 0.98
N GLY A 109 -9.23 -8.19 2.22
CA GLY A 109 -9.02 -9.00 3.42
C GLY A 109 -7.57 -9.36 3.70
N ALA A 110 -6.62 -8.55 3.24
CA ALA A 110 -5.21 -8.73 3.57
C ALA A 110 -4.96 -8.54 5.09
N TYR A 111 -5.68 -7.63 5.69
CA TYR A 111 -5.75 -7.35 7.13
C TYR A 111 -7.16 -6.81 7.47
N LYS A 112 -7.46 -6.65 8.76
CA LYS A 112 -8.80 -6.21 9.21
C LYS A 112 -9.02 -4.72 9.04
N ASP A 113 -7.97 -3.92 9.28
CA ASP A 113 -8.05 -2.47 9.36
C ASP A 113 -6.68 -1.86 8.99
N ASP A 114 -6.67 -0.71 8.33
CA ASP A 114 -5.45 -0.01 7.92
C ASP A 114 -4.61 0.51 9.10
N ASN A 115 -5.19 0.62 10.29
CA ASN A 115 -4.48 0.87 11.55
C ASN A 115 -3.41 -0.20 11.87
N GLN A 116 -3.49 -1.38 11.23
CA GLN A 116 -2.48 -2.44 11.38
C GLN A 116 -1.21 -2.16 10.56
N ILE A 117 -1.22 -1.17 9.68
CA ILE A 117 -0.04 -0.79 8.90
C ILE A 117 0.95 -0.08 9.84
N ALA A 118 1.96 -0.82 10.28
CA ALA A 118 3.02 -0.30 11.13
C ALA A 118 4.14 0.36 10.33
N LEU A 119 4.32 -0.05 9.07
CA LEU A 119 5.43 0.40 8.22
C LEU A 119 4.99 0.56 6.76
N PHE A 120 5.47 1.65 6.16
CA PHE A 120 5.63 1.81 4.72
C PHE A 120 7.13 1.92 4.42
N PRO A 121 7.84 0.79 4.25
CA PRO A 121 9.30 0.81 4.18
C PRO A 121 9.82 1.61 2.99
N LEU A 122 9.19 1.49 1.82
CA LEU A 122 9.66 2.15 0.62
C LEU A 122 8.54 2.40 -0.41
N PRO A 123 7.64 3.36 -0.17
CA PRO A 123 6.68 3.75 -1.19
C PRO A 123 7.36 4.57 -2.29
N ILE A 124 7.27 4.10 -3.54
CA ILE A 124 7.94 4.71 -4.69
C ILE A 124 6.95 4.96 -5.82
N LYS A 125 7.11 6.07 -6.54
CA LYS A 125 6.48 6.29 -7.84
C LYS A 125 7.55 6.48 -8.92
N LEU A 126 7.38 5.80 -10.05
CA LEU A 126 8.30 5.77 -11.18
C LEU A 126 7.54 6.04 -12.49
N PRO A 127 8.17 6.62 -13.50
CA PRO A 127 7.58 6.68 -14.84
C PRO A 127 7.58 5.28 -15.48
N SER A 128 6.47 4.92 -16.13
CA SER A 128 6.38 3.68 -16.92
C SER A 128 7.17 3.76 -18.24
N ARG A 129 7.71 4.94 -18.57
CA ARG A 129 8.46 5.25 -19.80
C ARG A 129 7.66 5.04 -21.09
N GLY A 130 6.33 5.14 -21.03
CA GLY A 130 5.47 4.98 -22.20
C GLY A 130 5.49 3.58 -22.80
N ILE A 131 5.98 2.57 -22.08
CA ILE A 131 5.96 1.19 -22.55
C ILE A 131 4.55 0.63 -22.26
N PRO A 132 3.80 0.21 -23.29
CA PRO A 132 2.47 -0.36 -23.10
C PRO A 132 2.50 -1.53 -22.13
N GLY A 133 1.59 -1.52 -21.15
CA GLY A 133 1.49 -2.59 -20.14
C GLY A 133 2.43 -2.45 -18.94
N ASN A 134 3.34 -1.47 -18.92
CA ASN A 134 4.24 -1.23 -17.79
C ASN A 134 3.65 -0.31 -16.71
N ALA A 135 2.50 0.31 -16.95
CA ALA A 135 1.80 1.04 -15.91
C ALA A 135 1.13 0.07 -14.94
N GLY A 136 1.21 0.37 -13.64
CA GLY A 136 0.64 -0.51 -12.61
C GLY A 136 1.23 -0.25 -11.23
N ALA A 137 1.01 -1.21 -10.34
CA ALA A 137 1.61 -1.22 -9.01
C ALA A 137 2.10 -2.62 -8.62
N LEU A 138 3.30 -2.69 -8.06
CA LEU A 138 3.77 -3.85 -7.32
C LEU A 138 3.45 -3.62 -5.85
N ILE A 139 2.71 -4.54 -5.26
CA ILE A 139 2.24 -4.44 -3.88
C ILE A 139 2.73 -5.67 -3.12
N VAL A 140 3.43 -5.44 -2.02
CA VAL A 140 3.87 -6.50 -1.11
C VAL A 140 3.38 -6.18 0.30
N VAL A 141 2.65 -7.11 0.91
CA VAL A 141 2.22 -7.03 2.30
C VAL A 141 2.85 -8.18 3.07
N ARG A 142 3.52 -7.87 4.16
CA ARG A 142 4.12 -8.85 5.04
C ARG A 142 3.79 -8.60 6.51
N SER A 143 3.82 -9.64 7.31
CA SER A 143 3.76 -9.49 8.77
C SER A 143 5.02 -8.83 9.31
N VAL A 144 4.87 -8.05 10.37
CA VAL A 144 5.97 -7.46 11.15
C VAL A 144 6.04 -8.18 12.49
N SER A 145 7.24 -8.61 12.90
CA SER A 145 7.43 -9.26 14.20
C SER A 145 7.57 -8.23 15.33
N ALA A 146 7.32 -8.67 16.56
CA ALA A 146 7.55 -7.83 17.75
C ALA A 146 9.02 -7.40 17.87
N GLU A 147 9.95 -8.29 17.49
CA GLU A 147 11.39 -8.01 17.49
C GLU A 147 11.75 -6.93 16.46
N GLU A 148 11.19 -7.01 15.25
CA GLU A 148 11.38 -5.99 14.21
C GLU A 148 10.87 -4.63 14.69
N LEU A 149 9.68 -4.57 15.30
CA LEU A 149 9.14 -3.34 15.88
C LEU A 149 10.01 -2.79 17.01
N ALA A 150 10.54 -3.64 17.87
CA ALA A 150 11.42 -3.24 18.95
C ALA A 150 12.73 -2.62 18.42
N LEU A 151 13.34 -3.22 17.40
CA LEU A 151 14.54 -2.69 16.75
C LEU A 151 14.31 -1.32 16.13
N LEU A 152 13.18 -1.13 15.44
CA LEU A 152 12.81 0.16 14.85
C LEU A 152 12.58 1.24 15.91
N THR A 153 12.02 0.87 17.05
CA THR A 153 11.81 1.80 18.18
C THR A 153 13.13 2.26 18.77
N VAL A 154 14.11 1.37 18.93
CA VAL A 154 15.45 1.69 19.42
C VAL A 154 16.18 2.62 18.44
N ASP A 155 16.16 2.32 17.14
CA ASP A 155 16.79 3.14 16.11
C ASP A 155 16.16 4.55 16.03
N ALA A 156 14.85 4.65 16.12
CA ALA A 156 14.15 5.93 16.18
C ALA A 156 14.50 6.75 17.43
N GLY A 157 14.68 6.08 18.58
CA GLY A 157 15.17 6.70 19.81
C GLY A 157 16.58 7.27 19.66
N ASN A 158 17.49 6.49 19.09
CA ASN A 158 18.87 6.89 18.84
C ASN A 158 18.97 8.07 17.86
N ARG A 159 18.16 8.09 16.80
CA ARG A 159 18.09 9.21 15.83
C ARG A 159 17.61 10.51 16.50
N ARG A 160 16.62 10.44 17.40
CA ARG A 160 16.14 11.61 18.14
C ARG A 160 17.25 12.22 19.02
N ILE A 161 18.02 11.38 19.69
CA ILE A 161 19.16 11.82 20.51
C ILE A 161 20.24 12.47 19.63
N ALA A 162 20.57 11.89 18.48
CA ALA A 162 21.55 12.44 17.55
C ALA A 162 21.14 13.83 17.02
N VAL A 163 19.87 14.04 16.70
CA VAL A 163 19.33 15.33 16.24
C VAL A 163 19.38 16.37 17.36
N GLN A 164 19.06 16.02 18.60
CA GLN A 164 19.16 16.94 19.75
C GLN A 164 20.58 17.38 20.03
N VAL A 165 21.56 16.47 19.95
CA VAL A 165 22.97 16.80 20.16
C VAL A 165 23.55 17.69 19.05
N GLY A 166 23.07 17.48 17.80
CA GLY A 166 23.49 18.29 16.64
C GLY A 166 23.00 19.74 16.67
N SER A 167 21.88 20.02 17.35
CA SER A 167 21.32 21.39 17.48
C SER A 167 21.90 22.22 18.63
N LEU A 168 22.79 21.62 19.41
CA LEU A 168 23.47 22.29 20.56
C LEU A 168 24.92 22.68 20.26
N ARG A 169 25.35 22.67 18.99
CA ARG A 169 26.69 23.12 18.55
C ARG A 169 26.64 24.37 17.70
#